data_007f05394a04ec0ea03ec6424b85626d
#
_entry.id   007f05394a04ec0ea03ec6424b85626d
#
_cell.length_a   1.000
_cell.length_b   1.000
_cell.length_c   1.000
_cell.angle_alpha   90.00
_cell.angle_beta   90.00
_cell.angle_gamma   90.00
#
_symmetry.space_group_name_H-M   'P 1'
#
loop_
_entity.id
_entity.type
_entity.pdbx_description
1 polymer ?
#
loop_
_entity_poly.entity_id
_entity_poly.type
_entity_poly.pdbx_seq_one_letter_code
_entity_poly.pdbx_strand_id
1 'polypeptide(L)'
;MIDVIKIRRDLHKLPELGFKEYNTQKYIFDILKNFKCKIHKINTGLLAHFSFNKNKSIVYRCDMDALKIKETNDVYYKSQNDNMHACGHDAHMAIALGLCDYFNNKKDNPYDIGILFQPSEESYGGSKSILDSNILDKINTKYMVGLHLFPKLEKGKLFTNEIIFSSAREVNIEVCGEEVHIANSKNKVNASLIGSKLLIKSLELSNKNNLINFGIIQSGNNRNSLSPSYILKGTIRSKCDDKIILNKLNKLINRLQKKYHTKISCDTSMFLPSVKNDLHLINESKKLINITHLKTTFLQGEDFSLYTNKYPCLFMLLGVGDTSLLHAPSFNFDDSILPNAVNQIIPLLEMD
;
A
#
# COMPACT_ATOMS: atom_id res chain seq x y z
N MET A 1 -25.93 9.66 -12.72
CA MET A 1 -24.65 9.27 -12.09
C MET A 1 -24.56 9.99 -10.76
N ILE A 2 -24.18 9.29 -9.69
CA ILE A 2 -23.98 9.90 -8.37
C ILE A 2 -22.88 10.96 -8.41
N ASP A 3 -22.93 11.94 -7.50
CA ASP A 3 -21.92 12.99 -7.39
C ASP A 3 -20.67 12.47 -6.65
N VAL A 4 -19.69 11.97 -7.40
CA VAL A 4 -18.44 11.41 -6.85
C VAL A 4 -17.58 12.46 -6.14
N ILE A 5 -17.69 13.76 -6.54
CA ILE A 5 -16.96 14.84 -5.87
C ILE A 5 -17.54 15.09 -4.48
N LYS A 6 -18.88 15.17 -4.39
CA LYS A 6 -19.55 15.27 -3.10
C LYS A 6 -19.23 14.09 -2.18
N ILE A 7 -19.31 12.87 -2.72
CA ILE A 7 -18.97 11.64 -1.98
C ILE A 7 -17.53 11.67 -1.44
N ARG A 8 -16.56 12.04 -2.28
CA ARG A 8 -15.15 12.21 -1.86
C ARG A 8 -15.04 13.15 -0.68
N ARG A 9 -15.69 14.31 -0.74
CA ARG A 9 -15.65 15.33 0.31
C ARG A 9 -16.37 14.92 1.59
N ASP A 10 -17.46 14.15 1.47
CA ASP A 10 -18.14 13.56 2.63
C ASP A 10 -17.27 12.50 3.33
N LEU A 11 -16.62 11.61 2.56
CA LEU A 11 -15.70 10.60 3.08
C LEU A 11 -14.44 11.25 3.70
N HIS A 12 -13.94 12.34 3.13
CA HIS A 12 -12.79 13.08 3.67
C HIS A 12 -13.00 13.58 5.12
N LYS A 13 -14.26 13.82 5.51
CA LYS A 13 -14.64 14.20 6.89
C LYS A 13 -14.69 13.02 7.85
N LEU A 14 -14.58 11.76 7.35
CA LEU A 14 -14.72 10.52 8.10
C LEU A 14 -13.42 9.68 8.11
N PRO A 15 -12.23 10.27 8.33
CA PRO A 15 -10.99 9.50 8.26
C PRO A 15 -10.85 8.58 9.49
N GLU A 16 -10.81 7.27 9.24
CA GLU A 16 -10.66 6.23 10.25
C GLU A 16 -9.44 5.36 9.95
N LEU A 17 -8.76 4.92 11.00
CA LEU A 17 -7.57 4.08 10.88
C LEU A 17 -7.92 2.64 10.49
N GLY A 18 -6.96 1.92 9.94
CA GLY A 18 -7.10 0.55 9.50
C GLY A 18 -7.77 -0.37 10.54
N PHE A 19 -8.72 -1.18 10.10
CA PHE A 19 -9.61 -2.03 10.88
C PHE A 19 -10.50 -1.29 11.90
N LYS A 20 -10.65 0.04 11.75
CA LYS A 20 -11.55 0.88 12.55
C LYS A 20 -12.50 1.72 11.68
N GLU A 21 -12.62 1.40 10.40
CA GLU A 21 -13.38 2.13 9.38
C GLU A 21 -14.90 1.87 9.49
N TYR A 22 -15.46 1.95 10.71
CA TYR A 22 -16.87 1.61 10.98
C TYR A 22 -17.84 2.62 10.40
N ASN A 23 -17.56 3.93 10.54
CA ASN A 23 -18.40 4.98 9.97
C ASN A 23 -18.26 5.05 8.45
N THR A 24 -17.04 4.86 7.94
CA THR A 24 -16.75 4.74 6.51
C THR A 24 -17.51 3.56 5.90
N GLN A 25 -17.43 2.37 6.51
CA GLN A 25 -18.20 1.19 6.09
C GLN A 25 -19.70 1.48 6.09
N LYS A 26 -20.20 2.11 7.15
CA LYS A 26 -21.62 2.45 7.26
C LYS A 26 -22.05 3.42 6.16
N TYR A 27 -21.27 4.46 5.89
CA TYR A 27 -21.56 5.44 4.82
C TYR A 27 -21.67 4.75 3.46
N ILE A 28 -20.69 3.91 3.12
CA ILE A 28 -20.66 3.14 1.86
C ILE A 28 -21.86 2.17 1.80
N PHE A 29 -22.11 1.43 2.88
CA PHE A 29 -23.22 0.48 2.96
C PHE A 29 -24.57 1.17 2.76
N ASP A 30 -24.77 2.35 3.34
CA ASP A 30 -26.04 3.12 3.23
C ASP A 30 -26.31 3.59 1.79
N ILE A 31 -25.27 3.76 0.97
CA ILE A 31 -25.41 4.01 -0.49
C ILE A 31 -25.71 2.68 -1.20
N LEU A 32 -24.90 1.66 -0.97
CA LEU A 32 -24.96 0.38 -1.68
C LEU A 32 -26.27 -0.39 -1.46
N LYS A 33 -26.93 -0.27 -0.30
CA LYS A 33 -28.21 -0.94 0.00
C LYS A 33 -29.34 -0.55 -0.97
N ASN A 34 -29.18 0.58 -1.68
CA ASN A 34 -30.14 1.05 -2.68
C ASN A 34 -29.81 0.54 -4.10
N PHE A 35 -28.71 -0.22 -4.27
CA PHE A 35 -28.27 -0.73 -5.56
C PHE A 35 -28.60 -2.23 -5.71
N LYS A 36 -28.71 -2.68 -6.95
CA LYS A 36 -28.99 -4.08 -7.32
C LYS A 36 -27.75 -4.95 -7.21
N CYS A 37 -27.09 -4.95 -6.04
CA CYS A 37 -25.92 -5.77 -5.80
C CYS A 37 -26.08 -6.58 -4.52
N LYS A 38 -25.37 -7.71 -4.46
CA LYS A 38 -25.18 -8.45 -3.21
C LYS A 38 -24.02 -7.85 -2.44
N ILE A 39 -24.26 -7.44 -1.19
CA ILE A 39 -23.26 -6.83 -0.34
C ILE A 39 -22.71 -7.89 0.62
N HIS A 40 -21.39 -8.08 0.61
CA HIS A 40 -20.68 -8.93 1.55
C HIS A 40 -19.82 -8.05 2.47
N LYS A 41 -19.92 -8.26 3.79
CA LYS A 41 -19.09 -7.60 4.80
C LYS A 41 -17.90 -8.49 5.12
N ILE A 42 -16.71 -7.91 5.14
CA ILE A 42 -15.45 -8.57 5.48
C ILE A 42 -14.68 -7.66 6.43
N ASN A 43 -14.71 -7.95 7.73
CA ASN A 43 -14.25 -7.01 8.77
C ASN A 43 -14.92 -5.64 8.60
N THR A 44 -14.15 -4.57 8.51
CA THR A 44 -14.64 -3.22 8.21
C THR A 44 -14.73 -2.94 6.71
N GLY A 45 -14.35 -3.89 5.83
CA GLY A 45 -14.47 -3.78 4.39
C GLY A 45 -15.81 -4.28 3.84
N LEU A 46 -16.05 -4.01 2.56
CA LEU A 46 -17.26 -4.39 1.83
C LEU A 46 -16.91 -4.91 0.42
N LEU A 47 -17.66 -5.90 -0.06
CA LEU A 47 -17.69 -6.25 -1.47
C LEU A 47 -19.12 -6.09 -1.99
N ALA A 48 -19.32 -5.19 -2.96
CA ALA A 48 -20.54 -5.07 -3.74
C ALA A 48 -20.41 -5.95 -4.99
N HIS A 49 -21.24 -7.00 -5.10
CA HIS A 49 -21.23 -7.95 -6.21
C HIS A 49 -22.47 -7.78 -7.08
N PHE A 50 -22.28 -7.30 -8.31
CA PHE A 50 -23.28 -7.13 -9.35
C PHE A 50 -23.29 -8.37 -10.23
N SER A 51 -24.39 -9.13 -10.20
CA SER A 51 -24.53 -10.32 -11.01
C SER A 51 -25.21 -10.00 -12.34
N PHE A 52 -24.57 -10.38 -13.42
CA PHE A 52 -25.10 -10.41 -14.79
C PHE A 52 -25.31 -11.86 -15.26
N ASN A 53 -25.38 -12.81 -14.31
CA ASN A 53 -25.50 -14.25 -14.57
C ASN A 53 -24.32 -14.82 -15.38
N LYS A 54 -23.12 -14.38 -15.08
CA LYS A 54 -21.88 -14.84 -15.70
C LYS A 54 -21.11 -15.78 -14.76
N ASN A 55 -20.27 -16.64 -15.34
CA ASN A 55 -19.48 -17.61 -14.58
C ASN A 55 -18.22 -17.03 -13.94
N LYS A 56 -17.80 -15.84 -14.34
CA LYS A 56 -16.56 -15.18 -13.85
C LYS A 56 -16.85 -13.73 -13.49
N SER A 57 -16.14 -13.24 -12.50
CA SER A 57 -16.22 -11.85 -12.05
C SER A 57 -14.92 -11.11 -12.32
N ILE A 58 -15.02 -9.83 -12.67
CA ILE A 58 -13.91 -8.89 -12.63
C ILE A 58 -14.07 -8.05 -11.37
N VAL A 59 -12.95 -7.82 -10.65
CA VAL A 59 -12.99 -7.10 -9.37
C VAL A 59 -12.20 -5.80 -9.49
N TYR A 60 -12.86 -4.68 -9.18
CA TYR A 60 -12.18 -3.41 -8.90
C TYR A 60 -11.97 -3.28 -7.39
N ARG A 61 -10.73 -2.96 -6.97
CA ARG A 61 -10.37 -2.74 -5.56
C ARG A 61 -10.05 -1.27 -5.31
N CYS A 62 -10.63 -0.72 -4.26
CA CYS A 62 -10.15 0.49 -3.61
C CYS A 62 -9.85 0.21 -2.13
N ASP A 63 -8.99 0.99 -1.54
CA ASP A 63 -8.69 1.06 -0.11
C ASP A 63 -9.63 2.05 0.60
N MET A 64 -9.71 1.98 1.95
CA MET A 64 -10.69 2.74 2.74
C MET A 64 -10.10 3.51 3.92
N ASP A 65 -8.94 3.08 4.44
CA ASP A 65 -8.40 3.60 5.69
C ASP A 65 -7.72 4.96 5.52
N ALA A 66 -7.45 5.59 6.65
CA ALA A 66 -6.80 6.88 6.75
C ALA A 66 -5.57 6.79 7.67
N LEU A 67 -4.81 7.88 7.74
CA LEU A 67 -3.58 7.98 8.50
C LEU A 67 -3.76 8.82 9.76
N LYS A 68 -2.96 8.54 10.80
CA LYS A 68 -2.85 9.35 12.02
C LYS A 68 -2.05 10.63 11.72
N ILE A 69 -2.65 11.52 10.95
CA ILE A 69 -2.05 12.79 10.50
C ILE A 69 -3.07 13.90 10.75
N LYS A 70 -2.66 14.96 11.45
CA LYS A 70 -3.49 16.14 11.66
C LYS A 70 -3.45 17.02 10.41
N GLU A 71 -4.58 17.15 9.76
CA GLU A 71 -4.73 17.92 8.53
C GLU A 71 -4.48 19.41 8.72
N THR A 72 -3.75 20.04 7.80
CA THR A 72 -3.45 21.47 7.81
C THR A 72 -4.17 22.26 6.70
N ASN A 73 -4.89 21.61 5.78
CA ASN A 73 -5.63 22.29 4.73
C ASN A 73 -6.73 23.21 5.31
N ASP A 74 -6.99 24.32 4.59
CA ASP A 74 -8.12 25.20 4.86
C ASP A 74 -9.22 24.97 3.81
N VAL A 75 -10.00 23.90 4.02
CA VAL A 75 -11.11 23.49 3.15
C VAL A 75 -12.35 23.17 3.98
N TYR A 76 -13.54 23.45 3.46
CA TYR A 76 -14.79 23.26 4.21
C TYR A 76 -15.12 21.78 4.51
N TYR A 77 -14.47 20.83 3.81
CA TYR A 77 -14.58 19.39 4.01
C TYR A 77 -13.42 18.79 4.81
N LYS A 78 -12.61 19.62 5.46
CA LYS A 78 -11.49 19.20 6.32
C LYS A 78 -11.91 18.17 7.35
N SER A 79 -10.99 17.23 7.64
CA SER A 79 -11.13 16.29 8.76
C SER A 79 -11.37 17.01 10.09
N GLN A 80 -12.29 16.45 10.90
CA GLN A 80 -12.64 16.99 12.22
C GLN A 80 -11.96 16.26 13.38
N ASN A 81 -11.12 15.27 13.08
CA ASN A 81 -10.35 14.50 14.08
C ASN A 81 -8.84 14.55 13.76
N ASP A 82 -8.02 13.81 14.51
CA ASP A 82 -6.57 13.77 14.33
C ASP A 82 -6.10 12.79 13.22
N ASN A 83 -7.00 12.33 12.35
CA ASN A 83 -6.69 11.50 11.21
C ASN A 83 -6.96 12.28 9.92
N MET A 84 -6.41 11.80 8.80
CA MET A 84 -6.60 12.41 7.48
C MET A 84 -6.48 11.36 6.39
N HIS A 85 -7.32 11.49 5.33
CA HIS A 85 -7.11 10.76 4.08
C HIS A 85 -5.94 11.37 3.28
N ALA A 86 -4.73 11.34 3.89
CA ALA A 86 -3.52 11.92 3.30
C ALA A 86 -2.90 11.05 2.19
N CYS A 87 -3.50 9.88 1.90
CA CYS A 87 -3.16 9.01 0.79
C CYS A 87 -4.22 9.01 -0.35
N GLY A 88 -5.35 9.72 -0.14
CA GLY A 88 -6.37 9.88 -1.16
C GLY A 88 -7.40 8.73 -1.25
N HIS A 89 -7.47 7.87 -0.23
CA HIS A 89 -8.40 6.72 -0.23
C HIS A 89 -9.88 7.15 -0.24
N ASP A 90 -10.20 8.35 0.24
CA ASP A 90 -11.51 8.99 0.07
C ASP A 90 -11.91 9.13 -1.41
N ALA A 91 -10.96 9.48 -2.27
CA ALA A 91 -11.19 9.55 -3.71
C ALA A 91 -11.28 8.16 -4.36
N HIS A 92 -10.46 7.19 -3.90
CA HIS A 92 -10.55 5.82 -4.40
C HIS A 92 -11.93 5.22 -4.12
N MET A 93 -12.47 5.42 -2.91
CA MET A 93 -13.83 5.01 -2.55
C MET A 93 -14.89 5.74 -3.37
N ALA A 94 -14.73 7.04 -3.61
CA ALA A 94 -15.67 7.81 -4.43
C ALA A 94 -15.72 7.31 -5.89
N ILE A 95 -14.56 7.00 -6.49
CA ILE A 95 -14.47 6.37 -7.82
C ILE A 95 -15.18 5.02 -7.79
N ALA A 96 -14.92 4.18 -6.78
CA ALA A 96 -15.55 2.87 -6.64
C ALA A 96 -17.08 2.95 -6.54
N LEU A 97 -17.62 3.94 -5.79
CA LEU A 97 -19.06 4.18 -5.73
C LEU A 97 -19.62 4.69 -7.07
N GLY A 98 -18.86 5.50 -7.81
CA GLY A 98 -19.21 5.88 -9.18
C GLY A 98 -19.34 4.68 -10.12
N LEU A 99 -18.42 3.71 -10.00
CA LEU A 99 -18.51 2.43 -10.73
C LEU A 99 -19.72 1.62 -10.28
N CYS A 100 -20.01 1.56 -8.97
CA CYS A 100 -21.20 0.90 -8.46
C CYS A 100 -22.50 1.48 -9.07
N ASP A 101 -22.61 2.81 -9.17
CA ASP A 101 -23.76 3.47 -9.79
C ASP A 101 -23.89 3.13 -11.29
N TYR A 102 -22.76 3.10 -12.01
CA TYR A 102 -22.76 2.70 -13.42
C TYR A 102 -23.27 1.26 -13.60
N PHE A 103 -22.73 0.28 -12.87
CA PHE A 103 -23.14 -1.12 -12.98
C PHE A 103 -24.55 -1.40 -12.42
N ASN A 104 -25.03 -0.62 -11.45
CA ASN A 104 -26.39 -0.68 -10.97
C ASN A 104 -27.42 -0.38 -12.07
N ASN A 105 -27.08 0.47 -13.03
CA ASN A 105 -27.94 0.89 -14.12
C ASN A 105 -27.70 0.09 -15.41
N LYS A 106 -26.70 -0.77 -15.45
CA LYS A 106 -26.36 -1.58 -16.63
C LYS A 106 -27.24 -2.82 -16.71
N LYS A 107 -27.71 -3.17 -17.92
CA LYS A 107 -28.61 -4.31 -18.15
C LYS A 107 -27.86 -5.64 -18.35
N ASP A 108 -26.70 -5.59 -19.00
CA ASP A 108 -25.86 -6.76 -19.28
C ASP A 108 -24.38 -6.37 -19.30
N ASN A 109 -23.51 -7.31 -18.95
CA ASN A 109 -22.05 -7.15 -18.96
C ASN A 109 -21.38 -8.50 -19.30
N PRO A 110 -20.20 -8.53 -19.93
CA PRO A 110 -19.50 -9.79 -20.25
C PRO A 110 -19.20 -10.64 -19.01
N TYR A 111 -19.02 -10.00 -17.84
CA TYR A 111 -18.66 -10.62 -16.56
C TYR A 111 -19.56 -10.10 -15.43
N ASP A 112 -19.66 -10.86 -14.36
CA ASP A 112 -20.11 -10.32 -13.07
C ASP A 112 -19.07 -9.33 -12.55
N ILE A 113 -19.49 -8.33 -11.77
CA ILE A 113 -18.59 -7.27 -11.30
C ILE A 113 -18.56 -7.24 -9.77
N GLY A 114 -17.36 -7.34 -9.22
CA GLY A 114 -17.09 -7.09 -7.81
C GLY A 114 -16.46 -5.70 -7.61
N ILE A 115 -17.04 -4.89 -6.75
CA ILE A 115 -16.41 -3.64 -6.29
C ILE A 115 -16.02 -3.84 -4.83
N LEU A 116 -14.71 -3.95 -4.59
CA LEU A 116 -14.13 -4.27 -3.29
C LEU A 116 -13.63 -2.99 -2.61
N PHE A 117 -14.22 -2.67 -1.47
CA PHE A 117 -13.76 -1.66 -0.53
C PHE A 117 -12.92 -2.36 0.52
N GLN A 118 -11.61 -2.30 0.38
CA GLN A 118 -10.66 -3.00 1.23
C GLN A 118 -10.26 -2.15 2.43
N PRO A 119 -10.33 -2.66 3.67
CA PRO A 119 -9.85 -1.96 4.86
C PRO A 119 -8.33 -2.06 4.99
N SER A 120 -7.72 -1.20 5.83
CA SER A 120 -6.38 -1.39 6.41
C SER A 120 -5.24 -1.64 5.41
N GLU A 121 -5.16 -0.81 4.36
CA GLU A 121 -4.02 -0.84 3.43
C GLU A 121 -2.74 -0.36 4.12
N GLU A 122 -2.79 0.77 4.81
CA GLU A 122 -1.65 1.45 5.45
C GLU A 122 -1.02 0.64 6.61
N SER A 123 -1.78 -0.29 7.18
CA SER A 123 -1.30 -1.22 8.21
C SER A 123 -0.93 -2.61 7.67
N TYR A 124 -0.96 -2.80 6.35
CA TYR A 124 -0.60 -4.03 5.63
C TYR A 124 -1.33 -5.30 6.08
N GLY A 125 -2.57 -5.18 6.49
CA GLY A 125 -3.37 -6.34 6.92
C GLY A 125 -4.63 -6.58 6.10
N GLY A 126 -5.05 -5.56 5.34
CA GLY A 126 -6.32 -5.54 4.64
C GLY A 126 -6.43 -6.57 3.55
N SER A 127 -5.54 -6.55 2.58
CA SER A 127 -5.54 -7.52 1.48
C SER A 127 -5.43 -8.96 1.97
N LYS A 128 -4.62 -9.22 3.01
CA LYS A 128 -4.54 -10.54 3.63
C LYS A 128 -5.89 -10.96 4.21
N SER A 129 -6.59 -10.08 4.92
CA SER A 129 -7.90 -10.38 5.50
C SER A 129 -8.96 -10.70 4.44
N ILE A 130 -8.91 -10.01 3.30
CA ILE A 130 -9.78 -10.29 2.14
C ILE A 130 -9.45 -11.67 1.54
N LEU A 131 -8.16 -11.97 1.32
CA LEU A 131 -7.73 -13.26 0.79
C LEU A 131 -8.09 -14.42 1.72
N ASP A 132 -7.91 -14.27 3.03
CA ASP A 132 -8.25 -15.28 4.06
C ASP A 132 -9.77 -15.55 4.12
N SER A 133 -10.62 -14.59 3.74
CA SER A 133 -12.09 -14.78 3.68
C SER A 133 -12.55 -15.68 2.52
N ASN A 134 -11.68 -15.91 1.55
CA ASN A 134 -11.97 -16.63 0.30
C ASN A 134 -13.12 -16.05 -0.53
N ILE A 135 -13.53 -14.80 -0.29
CA ILE A 135 -14.67 -14.18 -0.99
C ILE A 135 -14.42 -14.02 -2.49
N LEU A 136 -13.17 -13.71 -2.87
CA LEU A 136 -12.76 -13.54 -4.26
C LEU A 136 -12.84 -14.85 -5.05
N ASP A 137 -12.52 -15.98 -4.42
CA ASP A 137 -12.68 -17.30 -5.03
C ASP A 137 -14.17 -17.68 -5.17
N LYS A 138 -14.98 -17.34 -4.17
CA LYS A 138 -16.45 -17.61 -4.19
C LYS A 138 -17.16 -16.90 -5.33
N ILE A 139 -16.70 -15.73 -5.75
CA ILE A 139 -17.23 -15.00 -6.91
C ILE A 139 -16.49 -15.33 -8.22
N ASN A 140 -15.60 -16.32 -8.22
CA ASN A 140 -14.84 -16.80 -9.37
C ASN A 140 -14.10 -15.64 -10.10
N THR A 141 -13.21 -14.94 -9.37
CA THR A 141 -12.49 -13.77 -9.88
C THR A 141 -11.57 -14.14 -11.06
N LYS A 142 -11.78 -13.52 -12.23
CA LYS A 142 -10.97 -13.68 -13.44
C LYS A 142 -9.70 -12.85 -13.37
N TYR A 143 -9.84 -11.57 -13.04
CA TYR A 143 -8.73 -10.65 -12.80
C TYR A 143 -9.17 -9.50 -11.90
N MET A 144 -8.20 -8.74 -11.40
CA MET A 144 -8.44 -7.59 -10.53
C MET A 144 -7.87 -6.31 -11.13
N VAL A 145 -8.58 -5.21 -10.90
CA VAL A 145 -8.14 -3.85 -11.28
C VAL A 145 -8.02 -3.01 -10.02
N GLY A 146 -6.93 -2.26 -9.88
CA GLY A 146 -6.70 -1.30 -8.81
C GLY A 146 -6.20 0.03 -9.35
N LEU A 147 -6.43 1.09 -8.58
CA LEU A 147 -5.98 2.44 -8.92
C LEU A 147 -5.51 3.15 -7.66
N HIS A 148 -4.43 3.93 -7.78
CA HIS A 148 -3.99 4.83 -6.72
C HIS A 148 -3.73 6.23 -7.27
N LEU A 149 -4.12 7.27 -6.54
CA LEU A 149 -3.75 8.66 -6.85
C LEU A 149 -2.25 8.85 -6.71
N PHE A 150 -1.63 9.62 -7.60
CA PHE A 150 -0.19 9.83 -7.50
C PHE A 150 0.22 11.27 -7.82
N PRO A 151 0.84 11.99 -6.86
CA PRO A 151 1.38 13.34 -7.07
C PRO A 151 2.49 13.36 -8.12
N LYS A 152 2.72 14.55 -8.70
CA LYS A 152 3.78 14.80 -9.69
C LYS A 152 3.62 14.07 -11.04
N LEU A 153 2.56 13.29 -11.20
CA LEU A 153 2.13 12.77 -12.50
C LEU A 153 1.08 13.72 -13.11
N GLU A 154 1.01 13.77 -14.45
CA GLU A 154 0.11 14.66 -15.17
C GLU A 154 -1.36 14.41 -14.78
N LYS A 155 -2.04 15.50 -14.38
CA LYS A 155 -3.39 15.49 -13.84
C LYS A 155 -4.41 14.82 -14.78
N GLY A 156 -5.17 13.88 -14.24
CA GLY A 156 -6.26 13.17 -14.92
C GLY A 156 -5.81 12.08 -15.89
N LYS A 157 -4.49 11.85 -16.05
CA LYS A 157 -3.95 10.77 -16.88
C LYS A 157 -3.70 9.51 -16.05
N LEU A 158 -3.91 8.36 -16.70
CA LEU A 158 -3.58 7.06 -16.14
C LEU A 158 -2.18 6.61 -16.55
N PHE A 159 -1.47 5.99 -15.61
CA PHE A 159 -0.13 5.48 -15.80
C PHE A 159 -0.04 4.04 -15.32
N THR A 160 0.74 3.21 -16.02
CA THR A 160 1.02 1.83 -15.60
C THR A 160 2.41 1.37 -16.04
N ASN A 161 2.85 0.26 -15.46
CA ASN A 161 4.08 -0.45 -15.82
C ASN A 161 3.94 -1.91 -15.38
N GLU A 162 4.86 -2.79 -15.80
CA GLU A 162 4.92 -4.16 -15.30
C GLU A 162 5.08 -4.21 -13.77
N ILE A 163 5.96 -3.39 -13.21
CA ILE A 163 6.13 -3.26 -11.76
C ILE A 163 5.90 -1.81 -11.37
N ILE A 164 4.80 -1.53 -10.66
CA ILE A 164 4.42 -0.18 -10.21
C ILE A 164 5.16 0.18 -8.94
N PHE A 165 4.98 -0.64 -7.88
CA PHE A 165 5.58 -0.44 -6.57
C PHE A 165 6.55 -1.57 -6.23
N SER A 166 7.60 -1.22 -5.49
CA SER A 166 8.60 -2.15 -5.01
C SER A 166 8.05 -3.11 -3.96
N SER A 167 8.74 -4.23 -3.75
CA SER A 167 8.54 -5.01 -2.54
C SER A 167 8.93 -4.22 -1.30
N ALA A 168 8.33 -4.57 -0.16
CA ALA A 168 8.62 -3.99 1.14
C ALA A 168 8.85 -5.09 2.17
N ARG A 169 9.94 -4.98 2.95
CA ARG A 169 10.25 -5.90 4.03
C ARG A 169 10.71 -5.11 5.25
N GLU A 170 10.13 -5.40 6.40
CA GLU A 170 10.65 -4.87 7.66
C GLU A 170 11.87 -5.67 8.11
N VAL A 171 12.83 -4.96 8.71
CA VAL A 171 14.08 -5.52 9.22
C VAL A 171 14.34 -4.98 10.62
N ASN A 172 14.38 -5.89 11.58
CA ASN A 172 14.73 -5.62 12.97
C ASN A 172 16.04 -6.35 13.29
N ILE A 173 17.09 -5.61 13.65
CA ILE A 173 18.41 -6.18 13.95
C ILE A 173 18.80 -5.78 15.35
N GLU A 174 19.29 -6.74 16.12
CA GLU A 174 19.87 -6.50 17.43
C GLU A 174 21.27 -7.10 17.52
N VAL A 175 22.23 -6.27 17.92
CA VAL A 175 23.61 -6.66 18.21
C VAL A 175 23.76 -6.77 19.73
N CYS A 176 24.12 -7.95 20.24
CA CYS A 176 24.41 -8.15 21.65
C CYS A 176 25.82 -7.64 22.01
N GLY A 177 25.95 -7.03 23.18
CA GLY A 177 27.20 -6.57 23.75
C GLY A 177 27.34 -6.98 25.22
N GLU A 178 28.41 -6.50 25.85
CA GLU A 178 28.64 -6.68 27.28
C GLU A 178 28.48 -5.36 28.00
N GLU A 179 27.64 -5.32 29.03
CA GLU A 179 27.47 -4.13 29.87
C GLU A 179 28.57 -4.11 30.93
N VAL A 180 29.50 -3.17 30.79
CA VAL A 180 30.62 -2.99 31.72
C VAL A 180 30.97 -1.51 31.81
N HIS A 181 31.55 -1.11 32.97
CA HIS A 181 32.07 0.24 33.11
C HIS A 181 33.18 0.50 32.05
N ILE A 182 33.20 1.69 31.43
CA ILE A 182 34.08 2.03 30.31
C ILE A 182 35.56 1.81 30.66
N ALA A 183 35.98 2.06 31.92
CA ALA A 183 37.36 1.80 32.35
C ALA A 183 37.76 0.31 32.22
N ASN A 184 36.81 -0.61 32.19
CA ASN A 184 36.99 -2.06 32.07
C ASN A 184 36.64 -2.60 30.68
N SER A 185 36.51 -1.73 29.69
CA SER A 185 35.98 -2.07 28.35
C SER A 185 36.98 -2.79 27.45
N LYS A 186 38.28 -2.86 27.86
CA LYS A 186 39.33 -3.54 27.07
C LYS A 186 38.95 -5.01 26.84
N ASN A 187 38.97 -5.44 25.58
CA ASN A 187 38.60 -6.80 25.12
C ASN A 187 37.14 -7.19 25.36
N LYS A 188 36.25 -6.24 25.64
CA LYS A 188 34.83 -6.48 25.79
C LYS A 188 34.07 -6.24 24.48
N VAL A 189 32.91 -6.92 24.34
CA VAL A 189 32.05 -6.82 23.16
C VAL A 189 31.29 -5.48 23.21
N ASN A 190 31.68 -4.56 22.34
CA ASN A 190 31.06 -3.24 22.24
C ASN A 190 29.95 -3.25 21.19
N ALA A 191 28.69 -3.38 21.63
CA ALA A 191 27.53 -3.39 20.75
C ALA A 191 27.41 -2.12 19.91
N SER A 192 27.69 -0.95 20.50
CA SER A 192 27.61 0.35 19.80
C SER A 192 28.60 0.43 18.62
N LEU A 193 29.85 -0.02 18.82
CA LEU A 193 30.86 -0.07 17.77
C LEU A 193 30.45 -1.02 16.63
N ILE A 194 29.98 -2.21 16.99
CA ILE A 194 29.64 -3.26 16.01
C ILE A 194 28.38 -2.86 15.25
N GLY A 195 27.36 -2.36 15.97
CA GLY A 195 26.10 -1.90 15.38
C GLY A 195 26.27 -0.70 14.44
N SER A 196 27.12 0.26 14.79
CA SER A 196 27.46 1.38 13.91
C SER A 196 28.14 0.92 12.61
N LYS A 197 29.05 -0.06 12.70
CA LYS A 197 29.67 -0.67 11.51
C LYS A 197 28.66 -1.44 10.67
N LEU A 198 27.72 -2.16 11.30
CA LEU A 198 26.65 -2.85 10.62
C LEU A 198 25.74 -1.85 9.90
N LEU A 199 25.32 -0.78 10.57
CA LEU A 199 24.50 0.30 9.99
C LEU A 199 25.14 0.86 8.72
N ILE A 200 26.37 1.37 8.80
CA ILE A 200 27.09 1.99 7.66
C ILE A 200 27.17 0.99 6.49
N LYS A 201 27.64 -0.24 6.77
CA LYS A 201 27.79 -1.25 5.71
C LYS A 201 26.47 -1.76 5.15
N SER A 202 25.38 -1.73 5.92
CA SER A 202 24.05 -2.06 5.40
C SER A 202 23.54 -0.98 4.44
N LEU A 203 23.74 0.30 4.77
CA LEU A 203 23.36 1.41 3.89
C LEU A 203 24.12 1.36 2.55
N GLU A 204 25.38 0.92 2.55
CA GLU A 204 26.21 0.71 1.34
C GLU A 204 25.67 -0.40 0.42
N LEU A 205 24.75 -1.27 0.88
CA LEU A 205 24.11 -2.28 0.04
C LEU A 205 23.04 -1.68 -0.89
N SER A 206 22.61 -0.46 -0.61
CA SER A 206 21.61 0.23 -1.44
C SER A 206 22.16 0.55 -2.83
N ASN A 207 21.27 0.49 -3.84
CA ASN A 207 21.59 0.81 -5.23
C ASN A 207 20.30 1.25 -5.96
N LYS A 208 20.36 1.45 -7.29
CA LYS A 208 19.20 1.90 -8.10
C LYS A 208 17.96 0.99 -8.03
N ASN A 209 18.13 -0.28 -7.65
CA ASN A 209 17.04 -1.26 -7.60
C ASN A 209 16.63 -1.64 -6.17
N ASN A 210 17.48 -1.38 -5.19
CA ASN A 210 17.28 -1.81 -3.81
C ASN A 210 17.63 -0.66 -2.86
N LEU A 211 16.79 -0.45 -1.86
CA LEU A 211 17.02 0.46 -0.75
C LEU A 211 16.97 -0.33 0.56
N ILE A 212 17.92 -0.11 1.43
CA ILE A 212 17.85 -0.47 2.85
C ILE A 212 18.11 0.77 3.68
N ASN A 213 17.23 1.04 4.65
CA ASN A 213 17.40 2.15 5.57
C ASN A 213 16.74 1.85 6.92
N PHE A 214 17.18 2.56 7.97
CA PHE A 214 16.74 2.35 9.34
C PHE A 214 16.21 3.66 9.93
N GLY A 215 14.95 3.65 10.36
CA GLY A 215 14.29 4.78 10.99
C GLY A 215 14.49 4.83 12.52
N ILE A 216 14.81 3.68 13.14
CA ILE A 216 15.05 3.59 14.59
C ILE A 216 16.45 3.03 14.84
N ILE A 217 17.22 3.76 15.64
CA ILE A 217 18.56 3.40 16.10
C ILE A 217 18.60 3.65 17.61
N GLN A 218 18.88 2.62 18.40
CA GLN A 218 18.91 2.71 19.86
C GLN A 218 20.13 1.97 20.41
N SER A 219 20.86 2.59 21.33
CA SER A 219 21.97 1.95 22.04
C SER A 219 22.33 2.73 23.30
N GLY A 220 22.52 2.00 24.41
CA GLY A 220 23.01 2.50 25.68
C GLY A 220 22.10 3.48 26.41
N ASN A 221 22.25 3.50 27.74
CA ASN A 221 21.48 4.39 28.64
C ASN A 221 22.42 5.25 29.50
N ASN A 222 23.67 4.84 29.64
CA ASN A 222 24.63 5.49 30.56
C ASN A 222 25.91 5.87 29.81
N ARG A 223 26.42 7.08 30.08
CA ARG A 223 27.64 7.58 29.43
C ARG A 223 28.92 6.88 29.84
N ASN A 224 28.92 6.19 30.97
CA ASN A 224 30.11 5.59 31.59
C ASN A 224 30.10 4.03 31.56
N SER A 225 29.18 3.42 30.78
CA SER A 225 29.13 1.96 30.54
C SER A 225 29.04 1.64 29.05
N LEU A 226 29.56 0.48 28.64
CA LEU A 226 29.26 -0.07 27.33
C LEU A 226 27.80 -0.49 27.28
N SER A 227 27.19 -0.30 26.12
CA SER A 227 25.81 -0.74 25.91
C SER A 227 25.70 -2.27 25.80
N PRO A 228 24.74 -2.90 26.46
CA PRO A 228 24.45 -4.32 26.29
C PRO A 228 23.84 -4.66 24.93
N SER A 229 23.31 -3.68 24.21
CA SER A 229 22.68 -3.89 22.90
C SER A 229 22.78 -2.69 21.97
N TYR A 230 22.66 -2.97 20.65
CA TYR A 230 22.45 -1.96 19.62
C TYR A 230 21.32 -2.44 18.71
N ILE A 231 20.25 -1.64 18.62
CA ILE A 231 19.02 -1.98 17.91
C ILE A 231 18.88 -1.12 16.67
N LEU A 232 18.58 -1.78 15.55
CA LEU A 232 18.22 -1.16 14.28
C LEU A 232 16.84 -1.66 13.86
N LYS A 233 15.90 -0.73 13.58
CA LYS A 233 14.63 -1.10 12.93
C LYS A 233 14.46 -0.28 11.67
N GLY A 234 14.21 -0.97 10.57
CA GLY A 234 14.18 -0.35 9.25
C GLY A 234 13.43 -1.16 8.23
N THR A 235 13.66 -0.83 6.96
CA THR A 235 12.98 -1.45 5.83
C THR A 235 13.92 -1.71 4.67
N ILE A 236 13.66 -2.80 3.96
CA ILE A 236 14.20 -3.08 2.64
C ILE A 236 13.11 -2.82 1.62
N ARG A 237 13.46 -2.13 0.53
CA ARG A 237 12.63 -1.93 -0.65
C ARG A 237 13.38 -2.47 -1.87
N SER A 238 12.70 -3.26 -2.71
CA SER A 238 13.32 -3.82 -3.92
C SER A 238 12.38 -3.73 -5.12
N LYS A 239 12.89 -3.20 -6.23
CA LYS A 239 12.16 -3.15 -7.50
C LYS A 239 12.05 -4.51 -8.20
N CYS A 240 12.77 -5.50 -7.68
CA CYS A 240 12.82 -6.86 -8.22
C CYS A 240 12.64 -7.88 -7.09
N ASP A 241 13.58 -8.82 -6.93
CA ASP A 241 13.61 -9.79 -5.84
C ASP A 241 14.47 -9.25 -4.68
N ASP A 242 13.87 -9.07 -3.50
CA ASP A 242 14.56 -8.60 -2.29
C ASP A 242 15.53 -9.65 -1.71
N LYS A 243 15.46 -10.92 -2.15
CA LYS A 243 16.36 -11.99 -1.71
C LYS A 243 17.83 -11.65 -1.95
N ILE A 244 18.14 -10.91 -3.01
CA ILE A 244 19.52 -10.53 -3.34
C ILE A 244 20.11 -9.63 -2.25
N ILE A 245 19.41 -8.57 -1.88
CA ILE A 245 19.89 -7.64 -0.84
C ILE A 245 19.83 -8.27 0.54
N LEU A 246 18.80 -9.08 0.83
CA LEU A 246 18.67 -9.83 2.08
C LEU A 246 19.83 -10.82 2.28
N ASN A 247 20.23 -11.54 1.23
CA ASN A 247 21.39 -12.43 1.27
C ASN A 247 22.71 -11.66 1.52
N LYS A 248 22.87 -10.47 0.95
CA LYS A 248 24.03 -9.62 1.22
C LYS A 248 24.05 -9.15 2.66
N LEU A 249 22.90 -8.73 3.21
CA LEU A 249 22.76 -8.33 4.60
C LEU A 249 23.09 -9.49 5.54
N ASN A 250 22.58 -10.69 5.30
CA ASN A 250 22.86 -11.89 6.10
C ASN A 250 24.34 -12.27 6.05
N LYS A 251 25.00 -12.16 4.90
CA LYS A 251 26.45 -12.36 4.78
C LYS A 251 27.25 -11.34 5.60
N LEU A 252 26.83 -10.07 5.60
CA LEU A 252 27.42 -9.02 6.41
C LEU A 252 27.27 -9.31 7.91
N ILE A 253 26.07 -9.66 8.36
CA ILE A 253 25.76 -10.05 9.74
C ILE A 253 26.68 -11.20 10.18
N ASN A 254 26.70 -12.31 9.42
CA ASN A 254 27.51 -13.49 9.73
C ASN A 254 29.02 -13.15 9.81
N ARG A 255 29.51 -12.26 8.93
CA ARG A 255 30.90 -11.80 8.97
C ARG A 255 31.22 -11.02 10.25
N LEU A 256 30.31 -10.13 10.68
CA LEU A 256 30.50 -9.34 11.90
C LEU A 256 30.39 -10.21 13.15
N GLN A 257 29.43 -11.16 13.19
CA GLN A 257 29.31 -12.14 14.28
C GLN A 257 30.63 -12.93 14.50
N LYS A 258 31.17 -13.48 13.41
CA LYS A 258 32.43 -14.22 13.46
C LYS A 258 33.59 -13.34 13.88
N LYS A 259 33.70 -12.10 13.36
CA LYS A 259 34.82 -11.20 13.64
C LYS A 259 34.86 -10.72 15.08
N TYR A 260 33.68 -10.46 15.68
CA TYR A 260 33.55 -9.84 16.99
C TYR A 260 33.08 -10.82 18.08
N HIS A 261 32.93 -12.11 17.75
CA HIS A 261 32.47 -13.16 18.66
C HIS A 261 31.20 -12.77 19.43
N THR A 262 30.22 -12.18 18.73
CA THR A 262 28.96 -11.73 19.31
C THR A 262 27.76 -12.31 18.58
N LYS A 263 26.60 -12.32 19.24
CA LYS A 263 25.32 -12.66 18.62
C LYS A 263 24.71 -11.43 17.97
N ILE A 264 24.28 -11.55 16.71
CA ILE A 264 23.47 -10.56 16.00
C ILE A 264 22.21 -11.25 15.51
N SER A 265 21.06 -10.89 16.05
CA SER A 265 19.77 -11.36 15.55
C SER A 265 19.26 -10.46 14.43
N CYS A 266 18.56 -11.03 13.47
CA CYS A 266 17.90 -10.30 12.39
C CYS A 266 16.52 -10.94 12.15
N ASP A 267 15.48 -10.20 12.46
CA ASP A 267 14.11 -10.57 12.15
C ASP A 267 13.62 -9.79 10.91
N THR A 268 12.95 -10.51 9.99
CA THR A 268 12.42 -9.98 8.73
C THR A 268 10.99 -10.47 8.50
N SER A 269 10.17 -10.49 9.56
CA SER A 269 8.87 -11.17 9.62
C SER A 269 7.83 -10.63 8.63
N MET A 270 7.88 -9.35 8.29
CA MET A 270 6.91 -8.74 7.41
C MET A 270 7.46 -8.59 5.99
N PHE A 271 6.71 -9.06 5.02
CA PHE A 271 7.05 -8.97 3.60
C PHE A 271 5.82 -8.71 2.73
N LEU A 272 5.87 -7.64 1.94
CA LEU A 272 4.99 -7.39 0.81
C LEU A 272 5.75 -7.60 -0.50
N PRO A 273 5.25 -8.40 -1.45
CA PRO A 273 5.84 -8.49 -2.79
C PRO A 273 5.73 -7.16 -3.53
N SER A 274 6.37 -7.02 -4.67
CA SER A 274 6.15 -5.90 -5.58
C SER A 274 4.76 -5.98 -6.21
N VAL A 275 4.14 -4.82 -6.49
CA VAL A 275 2.92 -4.77 -7.30
C VAL A 275 3.28 -5.06 -8.74
N LYS A 276 3.02 -6.30 -9.16
CA LYS A 276 3.34 -6.80 -10.51
C LYS A 276 2.08 -6.97 -11.33
N ASN A 277 1.97 -6.18 -12.39
CA ASN A 277 0.88 -6.26 -13.35
C ASN A 277 1.04 -7.42 -14.32
N ASP A 278 -0.09 -7.96 -14.74
CA ASP A 278 -0.15 -8.93 -15.84
C ASP A 278 0.07 -8.21 -17.18
N LEU A 279 1.03 -8.72 -17.96
CA LEU A 279 1.42 -8.11 -19.25
C LEU A 279 0.31 -8.17 -20.30
N HIS A 280 -0.52 -9.22 -20.27
CA HIS A 280 -1.67 -9.33 -21.17
C HIS A 280 -2.69 -8.24 -20.85
N LEU A 281 -3.05 -8.06 -19.57
CA LEU A 281 -3.97 -7.00 -19.14
C LEU A 281 -3.45 -5.60 -19.47
N ILE A 282 -2.13 -5.33 -19.32
CA ILE A 282 -1.53 -4.07 -19.76
C ILE A 282 -1.72 -3.85 -21.26
N ASN A 283 -1.49 -4.88 -22.09
CA ASN A 283 -1.58 -4.75 -23.54
C ASN A 283 -3.04 -4.55 -23.99
N GLU A 284 -4.00 -5.28 -23.42
CA GLU A 284 -5.41 -5.14 -23.75
C GLU A 284 -5.94 -3.76 -23.28
N SER A 285 -5.56 -3.32 -22.07
CA SER A 285 -6.01 -2.00 -21.57
C SER A 285 -5.58 -0.84 -22.47
N LYS A 286 -4.38 -0.90 -23.07
CA LYS A 286 -3.90 0.13 -24.02
C LYS A 286 -4.73 0.25 -25.29
N LYS A 287 -5.50 -0.78 -25.65
CA LYS A 287 -6.40 -0.73 -26.81
C LYS A 287 -7.71 -0.01 -26.48
N LEU A 288 -8.09 0.06 -25.21
CA LEU A 288 -9.37 0.54 -24.74
C LEU A 288 -9.30 1.96 -24.17
N ILE A 289 -8.19 2.28 -23.50
CA ILE A 289 -7.99 3.57 -22.82
C ILE A 289 -6.62 4.15 -23.09
N ASN A 290 -6.51 5.48 -22.92
CA ASN A 290 -5.22 6.15 -23.00
C ASN A 290 -4.45 5.98 -21.68
N ILE A 291 -3.54 5.02 -21.64
CA ILE A 291 -2.69 4.75 -20.49
C ILE A 291 -1.22 4.94 -20.81
N THR A 292 -0.54 5.74 -20.02
CA THR A 292 0.87 6.10 -20.22
C THR A 292 1.80 5.10 -19.52
N HIS A 293 2.87 4.71 -20.18
CA HIS A 293 3.88 3.85 -19.58
C HIS A 293 4.77 4.64 -18.60
N LEU A 294 4.91 4.15 -17.37
CA LEU A 294 5.83 4.71 -16.37
C LEU A 294 7.28 4.38 -16.73
N LYS A 295 8.15 5.38 -16.58
CA LYS A 295 9.60 5.19 -16.83
C LYS A 295 10.34 4.53 -15.66
N THR A 296 9.71 4.42 -14.50
CA THR A 296 10.33 3.88 -13.28
C THR A 296 9.33 3.16 -12.39
N THR A 297 9.83 2.25 -11.57
CA THR A 297 9.12 1.64 -10.45
C THR A 297 9.32 2.52 -9.21
N PHE A 298 8.27 2.80 -8.45
CA PHE A 298 8.33 3.55 -7.21
C PHE A 298 8.73 2.65 -6.03
N LEU A 299 9.38 3.23 -5.01
CA LEU A 299 9.87 2.48 -3.85
C LEU A 299 8.85 2.35 -2.71
N GLN A 300 7.64 2.87 -2.88
CA GLN A 300 6.53 2.66 -1.95
C GLN A 300 6.11 1.17 -1.92
N GLY A 301 5.56 0.73 -0.80
CA GLY A 301 4.86 -0.56 -0.69
C GLY A 301 3.37 -0.35 -0.91
N GLU A 302 2.67 -1.40 -1.34
CA GLU A 302 1.22 -1.40 -1.53
C GLU A 302 0.73 -2.85 -1.32
N ASP A 303 -0.26 -3.04 -0.45
CA ASP A 303 -0.73 -4.37 -0.08
C ASP A 303 -1.57 -5.05 -1.17
N PHE A 304 -2.02 -4.30 -2.20
CA PHE A 304 -2.57 -4.87 -3.43
C PHE A 304 -1.65 -5.91 -4.06
N SER A 305 -0.37 -5.82 -3.80
CA SER A 305 0.66 -6.76 -4.23
C SER A 305 0.35 -8.22 -3.84
N LEU A 306 -0.37 -8.45 -2.74
CA LEU A 306 -0.77 -9.81 -2.34
C LEU A 306 -1.77 -10.43 -3.32
N TYR A 307 -2.64 -9.63 -3.93
CA TYR A 307 -3.57 -10.14 -4.96
C TYR A 307 -2.83 -10.55 -6.23
N THR A 308 -1.73 -9.84 -6.58
CA THR A 308 -0.96 -10.14 -7.81
C THR A 308 -0.27 -11.50 -7.79
N ASN A 309 -0.14 -12.12 -6.61
CA ASN A 309 0.36 -13.48 -6.46
C ASN A 309 -0.71 -14.55 -6.75
N LYS A 310 -1.98 -14.18 -6.75
CA LYS A 310 -3.10 -15.13 -6.86
C LYS A 310 -3.95 -14.93 -8.10
N TYR A 311 -4.09 -13.69 -8.54
CA TYR A 311 -4.92 -13.32 -9.69
C TYR A 311 -4.10 -12.51 -10.70
N PRO A 312 -4.42 -12.57 -12.02
CA PRO A 312 -3.99 -11.56 -12.97
C PRO A 312 -4.47 -10.20 -12.49
N CYS A 313 -3.61 -9.19 -12.48
CA CYS A 313 -3.93 -7.86 -11.95
C CYS A 313 -3.49 -6.76 -12.90
N LEU A 314 -4.27 -5.68 -12.93
CA LEU A 314 -3.91 -4.40 -13.54
C LEU A 314 -4.01 -3.31 -12.49
N PHE A 315 -2.88 -2.82 -12.01
CA PHE A 315 -2.80 -1.68 -11.10
C PHE A 315 -2.31 -0.46 -11.86
N MET A 316 -2.93 0.68 -11.59
CA MET A 316 -2.66 1.94 -12.29
C MET A 316 -2.47 3.08 -11.31
N LEU A 317 -1.77 4.13 -11.76
CA LEU A 317 -1.68 5.39 -11.05
C LEU A 317 -2.50 6.46 -11.79
N LEU A 318 -3.32 7.20 -11.06
CA LEU A 318 -4.01 8.39 -11.56
C LEU A 318 -3.21 9.62 -11.15
N GLY A 319 -2.67 10.34 -12.13
CA GLY A 319 -1.95 11.58 -11.87
C GLY A 319 -2.87 12.66 -11.30
N VAL A 320 -2.43 13.31 -10.22
CA VAL A 320 -3.15 14.43 -9.59
C VAL A 320 -2.45 15.79 -9.79
N GLY A 321 -1.38 15.81 -10.59
CA GLY A 321 -0.63 17.03 -10.90
C GLY A 321 0.37 17.41 -9.83
N ASP A 322 0.79 18.67 -9.84
CA ASP A 322 1.78 19.23 -8.92
C ASP A 322 1.14 19.61 -7.58
N THR A 323 1.03 18.62 -6.68
CA THR A 323 0.47 18.76 -5.34
C THR A 323 1.51 18.40 -4.28
N SER A 324 1.16 18.56 -2.98
CA SER A 324 1.92 17.98 -1.87
C SER A 324 2.05 16.46 -2.05
N LEU A 325 3.10 15.88 -1.49
CA LEU A 325 3.29 14.43 -1.54
C LEU A 325 2.23 13.72 -0.69
N LEU A 326 1.98 12.45 -1.00
CA LEU A 326 1.18 11.57 -0.15
C LEU A 326 1.75 11.56 1.27
N HIS A 327 0.91 11.37 2.27
CA HIS A 327 1.20 11.42 3.70
C HIS A 327 1.63 12.81 4.22
N ALA A 328 1.60 13.85 3.40
CA ALA A 328 1.78 15.22 3.89
C ALA A 328 0.49 15.74 4.54
N PRO A 329 0.56 16.48 5.67
CA PRO A 329 -0.62 17.09 6.31
C PRO A 329 -1.38 18.07 5.42
N SER A 330 -0.74 18.54 4.36
CA SER A 330 -1.28 19.46 3.34
C SER A 330 -1.63 18.77 2.03
N PHE A 331 -1.66 17.42 1.98
CA PHE A 331 -2.05 16.73 0.76
C PHE A 331 -3.50 17.05 0.39
N ASN A 332 -3.69 17.54 -0.81
CA ASN A 332 -4.99 17.76 -1.44
C ASN A 332 -4.79 17.85 -2.95
N PHE A 333 -5.85 17.69 -3.72
CA PHE A 333 -5.80 17.71 -5.18
C PHE A 333 -7.11 18.25 -5.75
N ASP A 334 -7.11 18.59 -7.03
CA ASP A 334 -8.30 19.00 -7.77
C ASP A 334 -9.20 17.78 -8.05
N ASP A 335 -10.26 17.64 -7.27
CA ASP A 335 -11.19 16.50 -7.33
C ASP A 335 -12.13 16.51 -8.57
N SER A 336 -12.05 17.55 -9.41
CA SER A 336 -12.78 17.59 -10.70
C SER A 336 -12.37 16.49 -11.68
N ILE A 337 -11.25 15.81 -11.44
CA ILE A 337 -10.77 14.66 -12.24
C ILE A 337 -11.55 13.38 -11.99
N LEU A 338 -12.25 13.24 -10.85
CA LEU A 338 -12.87 11.99 -10.40
C LEU A 338 -13.95 11.44 -11.35
N PRO A 339 -14.89 12.28 -11.91
CA PRO A 339 -15.86 11.76 -12.87
C PRO A 339 -15.21 11.16 -14.12
N ASN A 340 -14.13 11.80 -14.61
CA ASN A 340 -13.37 11.27 -15.75
C ASN A 340 -12.63 9.98 -15.40
N ALA A 341 -12.10 9.85 -14.19
CA ALA A 341 -11.45 8.62 -13.71
C ALA A 341 -12.42 7.43 -13.71
N VAL A 342 -13.66 7.63 -13.25
CA VAL A 342 -14.72 6.60 -13.34
C VAL A 342 -14.89 6.14 -14.80
N ASN A 343 -15.05 7.09 -15.74
CA ASN A 343 -15.27 6.78 -17.15
C ASN A 343 -14.05 6.05 -17.79
N GLN A 344 -12.83 6.34 -17.36
CA GLN A 344 -11.63 5.66 -17.85
C GLN A 344 -11.52 4.21 -17.33
N ILE A 345 -12.08 3.88 -16.16
CA ILE A 345 -12.00 2.54 -15.57
C ILE A 345 -13.08 1.60 -16.14
N ILE A 346 -14.26 2.12 -16.50
CA ILE A 346 -15.39 1.30 -16.99
C ILE A 346 -14.96 0.33 -18.10
N PRO A 347 -14.28 0.73 -19.19
CA PRO A 347 -13.88 -0.21 -20.25
C PRO A 347 -12.99 -1.35 -19.79
N LEU A 348 -12.21 -1.14 -18.71
CA LEU A 348 -11.34 -2.17 -18.14
C LEU A 348 -12.11 -3.25 -17.37
N LEU A 349 -13.31 -2.94 -16.89
CA LEU A 349 -14.19 -3.88 -16.19
C LEU A 349 -15.16 -4.58 -17.17
N GLU A 350 -15.13 -4.20 -18.44
CA GLU A 350 -15.89 -4.79 -19.53
C GLU A 350 -14.99 -5.55 -20.54
N MET A 351 -13.70 -5.60 -20.27
CA MET A 351 -12.68 -6.16 -21.15
C MET A 351 -12.75 -7.70 -21.18
N ASP A 352 -12.78 -8.29 -22.36
CA ASP A 352 -12.78 -9.76 -22.59
C ASP A 352 -11.45 -10.46 -22.27
#